data_eea10e558d44102c8a3aea423daf3d7a
#
_entry.id   eea10e558d44102c8a3aea423daf3d7a
#
_cell.length_a   1.000
_cell.length_b   1.000
_cell.length_c   1.000
_cell.angle_alpha   90.00
_cell.angle_beta   90.00
_cell.angle_gamma   90.00
#
_symmetry.space_group_name_H-M   'P 1'
#
loop_
_entity.id
_entity.type
_entity.pdbx_description
1 polymer ?
#
loop_
_entity_poly.entity_id
_entity_poly.type
_entity_poly.pdbx_seq_one_letter_code
_entity_poly.pdbx_strand_id
1 'polypeptide(L)'
;MTVQLSMLGIVVGDMPTALRFYRLLGLDIPSEADEQPFVIHRMDSGVSLFFDTVFARTFDPDHRLPEGAGYSSLFEFYLGDDAGVDARYAELVAAGYHGRMAPAQTQGPYAAMVDDPDGHVILLTSDEAGLG
;
A
#
# COMPACT_ATOMS: atom_id res chain seq x y z
N MET A 1 17.67 23.85 8.40
CA MET A 1 16.42 23.10 8.11
C MET A 1 16.69 21.61 8.13
N THR A 2 15.86 20.85 8.79
CA THR A 2 15.95 19.39 8.83
C THR A 2 15.16 18.78 7.67
N VAL A 3 15.75 17.79 7.00
CA VAL A 3 15.04 17.05 5.97
C VAL A 3 13.98 16.15 6.63
N GLN A 4 12.78 16.16 6.08
CA GLN A 4 11.67 15.31 6.58
C GLN A 4 11.04 14.54 5.41
N LEU A 5 10.70 13.29 5.67
CA LEU A 5 9.90 12.52 4.71
C LEU A 5 8.46 13.01 4.80
N SER A 6 8.01 13.71 3.77
CA SER A 6 6.66 14.30 3.78
C SER A 6 5.61 13.32 3.25
N MET A 7 5.91 12.61 2.16
CA MET A 7 4.97 11.68 1.53
C MET A 7 5.68 10.50 0.93
N LEU A 8 4.96 9.40 0.81
CA LEU A 8 5.36 8.25 -0.02
C LEU A 8 4.44 8.18 -1.23
N GLY A 9 5.02 8.09 -2.41
CA GLY A 9 4.27 8.00 -3.64
C GLY A 9 4.14 6.58 -4.15
N ILE A 10 2.95 6.22 -4.56
CA ILE A 10 2.63 4.92 -5.15
C ILE A 10 2.18 5.19 -6.58
N VAL A 11 3.01 4.79 -7.55
CA VAL A 11 2.67 4.92 -8.96
C VAL A 11 1.74 3.78 -9.35
N VAL A 12 0.60 4.13 -9.93
CA VAL A 12 -0.44 3.16 -10.27
C VAL A 12 -0.84 3.31 -11.74
N GLY A 13 -1.28 2.21 -12.33
CA GLY A 13 -1.70 2.20 -13.73
C GLY A 13 -3.09 2.75 -13.94
N ASP A 14 -4.01 2.45 -13.01
CA ASP A 14 -5.42 2.80 -13.09
C ASP A 14 -5.94 3.19 -11.71
N MET A 15 -6.39 4.43 -11.55
CA MET A 15 -6.76 4.93 -10.23
C MET A 15 -7.90 4.15 -9.57
N PRO A 16 -9.04 3.90 -10.25
CA PRO A 16 -10.12 3.13 -9.61
C PRO A 16 -9.68 1.73 -9.18
N THR A 17 -8.91 1.05 -10.00
CA THR A 17 -8.41 -0.30 -9.69
C THR A 17 -7.50 -0.28 -8.47
N ALA A 18 -6.57 0.66 -8.42
CA ALA A 18 -5.66 0.81 -7.28
C ALA A 18 -6.42 1.15 -5.99
N LEU A 19 -7.29 2.17 -6.04
CA LEU A 19 -8.00 2.63 -4.85
C LEU A 19 -8.97 1.60 -4.30
N ARG A 20 -9.53 0.73 -5.14
CA ARG A 20 -10.37 -0.39 -4.68
C ARG A 20 -9.59 -1.29 -3.72
N PHE A 21 -8.34 -1.60 -4.06
CA PHE A 21 -7.47 -2.38 -3.18
C PHE A 21 -7.25 -1.67 -1.84
N TYR A 22 -6.88 -0.38 -1.88
CA TYR A 22 -6.53 0.36 -0.66
C TYR A 22 -7.74 0.64 0.22
N ARG A 23 -8.93 0.78 -0.36
CA ARG A 23 -10.18 0.84 0.43
C ARG A 23 -10.46 -0.48 1.12
N LEU A 24 -10.27 -1.60 0.44
CA LEU A 24 -10.46 -2.92 1.05
C LEU A 24 -9.42 -3.18 2.13
N LEU A 25 -8.18 -2.68 1.94
CA LEU A 25 -7.13 -2.72 2.96
C LEU A 25 -7.57 -1.97 4.22
N GLY A 26 -8.37 -0.93 4.09
CA GLY A 26 -8.92 -0.18 5.21
C GLY A 26 -8.69 1.32 5.17
N LEU A 27 -8.18 1.86 4.07
CA LEU A 27 -7.98 3.29 3.93
C LEU A 27 -9.31 3.96 3.56
N ASP A 28 -9.62 5.04 4.26
CA ASP A 28 -10.86 5.81 4.04
C ASP A 28 -10.64 6.82 2.90
N ILE A 29 -10.73 6.32 1.68
CA ILE A 29 -10.54 7.13 0.47
C ILE A 29 -11.91 7.29 -0.20
N PRO A 30 -12.39 8.53 -0.39
CA PRO A 30 -13.72 8.76 -0.97
C PRO A 30 -13.80 8.27 -2.42
N SER A 31 -14.99 7.83 -2.84
CA SER A 31 -15.20 7.29 -4.19
C SER A 31 -14.90 8.29 -5.29
N GLU A 32 -15.09 9.58 -5.04
CA GLU A 32 -14.80 10.65 -6.00
C GLU A 32 -13.33 10.71 -6.40
N ALA A 33 -12.44 10.19 -5.55
CA ALA A 33 -11.00 10.14 -5.85
C ALA A 33 -10.68 9.28 -7.07
N ASP A 34 -11.55 8.33 -7.45
CA ASP A 34 -11.36 7.49 -8.62
C ASP A 34 -11.19 8.27 -9.92
N GLU A 35 -11.78 9.46 -9.99
CA GLU A 35 -11.75 10.31 -11.17
C GLU A 35 -10.55 11.26 -11.21
N GLN A 36 -9.71 11.24 -10.16
CA GLN A 36 -8.56 12.11 -10.07
C GLN A 36 -7.31 11.42 -10.64
N PRO A 37 -6.44 12.15 -11.33
CA PRO A 37 -5.18 11.59 -11.81
C PRO A 37 -4.12 11.48 -10.71
N PHE A 38 -4.32 12.17 -9.57
CA PHE A 38 -3.39 12.26 -8.46
C PHE A 38 -4.19 12.40 -7.17
N VAL A 39 -3.95 11.51 -6.20
CA VAL A 39 -4.73 11.45 -4.96
C VAL A 39 -3.79 11.45 -3.77
N ILE A 40 -4.03 12.33 -2.80
CA ILE A 40 -3.30 12.36 -1.54
C ILE A 40 -4.21 11.81 -0.45
N HIS A 41 -3.67 10.89 0.35
CA HIS A 41 -4.35 10.33 1.51
C HIS A 41 -3.49 10.50 2.76
N ARG A 42 -4.02 11.18 3.77
CA ARG A 42 -3.33 11.38 5.04
C ARG A 42 -3.64 10.24 5.99
N MET A 43 -2.60 9.60 6.52
CA MET A 43 -2.72 8.54 7.51
C MET A 43 -2.73 9.15 8.92
N ASP A 44 -3.43 8.50 9.85
CA ASP A 44 -3.45 8.92 11.25
C ASP A 44 -2.07 8.85 11.90
N SER A 45 -1.18 8.03 11.37
CA SER A 45 0.21 7.92 11.82
C SER A 45 1.03 9.18 11.54
N GLY A 46 0.52 10.10 10.70
CA GLY A 46 1.24 11.31 10.27
C GLY A 46 1.93 11.17 8.93
N VAL A 47 2.07 9.97 8.39
CA VAL A 47 2.58 9.74 7.04
C VAL A 47 1.46 9.99 6.05
N SER A 48 1.74 10.69 4.96
CA SER A 48 0.80 10.83 3.85
C SER A 48 1.24 9.97 2.68
N LEU A 49 0.27 9.41 1.99
CA LEU A 49 0.48 8.67 0.75
C LEU A 49 -0.02 9.51 -0.42
N PHE A 50 0.58 9.39 -1.58
CA PHE A 50 -0.09 9.82 -2.80
C PHE A 50 -0.11 8.70 -3.84
N PHE A 51 -1.19 8.68 -4.61
CA PHE A 51 -1.37 7.74 -5.70
C PHE A 51 -1.26 8.52 -6.99
N ASP A 52 -0.40 8.09 -7.90
CA ASP A 52 -0.01 8.86 -9.06
C ASP A 52 -0.16 8.06 -10.36
N THR A 53 -0.91 8.64 -11.30
CA THR A 53 -1.01 8.08 -12.66
C THR A 53 -0.31 8.95 -13.71
N VAL A 54 0.12 10.16 -13.35
CA VAL A 54 0.56 11.15 -14.37
C VAL A 54 1.88 11.83 -14.07
N PHE A 55 2.20 12.13 -12.80
CA PHE A 55 3.34 12.96 -12.46
C PHE A 55 4.67 12.34 -12.93
N ALA A 56 4.91 11.09 -12.55
CA ALA A 56 6.15 10.42 -12.91
C ALA A 56 6.30 10.31 -14.43
N ARG A 57 5.22 9.95 -15.12
CA ARG A 57 5.22 9.81 -16.58
C ARG A 57 5.46 11.14 -17.29
N THR A 58 4.98 12.24 -16.71
CA THR A 58 5.08 13.57 -17.31
C THR A 58 6.47 14.16 -17.14
N PHE A 59 7.05 13.98 -15.95
CA PHE A 59 8.27 14.72 -15.57
C PHE A 59 9.54 13.89 -15.57
N ASP A 60 9.42 12.56 -15.64
CA ASP A 60 10.58 11.67 -15.73
C ASP A 60 10.60 10.97 -17.09
N PRO A 61 11.47 11.39 -18.04
CA PRO A 61 11.51 10.77 -19.36
C PRO A 61 11.96 9.31 -19.35
N ASP A 62 12.59 8.87 -18.25
CA ASP A 62 13.08 7.50 -18.11
C ASP A 62 12.15 6.65 -17.25
N HIS A 63 10.98 7.18 -16.87
CA HIS A 63 10.04 6.44 -16.04
C HIS A 63 9.60 5.13 -16.69
N ARG A 64 9.66 4.04 -15.91
CA ARG A 64 9.16 2.72 -16.29
C ARG A 64 8.54 2.06 -15.07
N LEU A 65 7.43 1.36 -15.28
CA LEU A 65 6.91 0.49 -14.23
C LEU A 65 7.78 -0.76 -14.14
N PRO A 66 8.05 -1.26 -12.92
CA PRO A 66 8.81 -2.50 -12.77
C PRO A 66 8.06 -3.69 -13.37
N GLU A 67 8.81 -4.67 -13.85
CA GLU A 67 8.25 -5.89 -14.44
C GLU A 67 8.59 -7.09 -13.57
N GLY A 68 7.73 -8.12 -13.63
CA GLY A 68 7.94 -9.36 -12.90
C GLY A 68 7.56 -9.27 -11.42
N ALA A 69 8.04 -10.21 -10.63
CA ALA A 69 7.69 -10.35 -9.21
C ALA A 69 8.68 -9.71 -8.25
N GLY A 70 9.69 -9.01 -8.79
CA GLY A 70 10.70 -8.34 -7.97
C GLY A 70 10.17 -7.07 -7.33
N TYR A 71 10.72 -6.72 -6.17
CA TYR A 71 10.37 -5.49 -5.48
C TYR A 71 11.56 -5.00 -4.66
N SER A 72 11.57 -3.71 -4.38
CA SER A 72 12.64 -3.07 -3.59
C SER A 72 12.09 -2.26 -2.42
N SER A 73 10.77 -2.24 -2.22
CA SER A 73 10.12 -1.51 -1.13
C SER A 73 9.01 -2.34 -0.52
N LEU A 74 8.79 -2.15 0.77
CA LEU A 74 7.66 -2.71 1.50
C LEU A 74 6.88 -1.56 2.11
N PHE A 75 5.56 -1.58 1.96
CA PHE A 75 4.67 -0.64 2.62
C PHE A 75 3.98 -1.38 3.76
N GLU A 76 4.37 -1.06 4.99
CA GLU A 76 3.87 -1.73 6.18
C GLU A 76 2.65 -1.00 6.74
N PHE A 77 1.55 -1.75 6.88
CA PHE A 77 0.31 -1.25 7.47
C PHE A 77 0.02 -1.98 8.77
N TYR A 78 -0.26 -1.21 9.81
CA TYR A 78 -0.60 -1.74 11.13
C TYR A 78 -2.08 -2.11 11.18
N LEU A 79 -2.38 -3.35 11.53
CA LEU A 79 -3.73 -3.91 11.53
C LEU A 79 -4.30 -4.16 12.95
N GLY A 80 -3.68 -3.61 13.97
CA GLY A 80 -4.16 -3.68 15.34
C GLY A 80 -3.62 -4.87 16.11
N ASP A 81 -3.95 -6.08 15.71
CA ASP A 81 -3.52 -7.31 16.37
C ASP A 81 -3.36 -8.45 15.35
N ASP A 82 -2.94 -9.62 15.83
CA ASP A 82 -2.73 -10.78 14.94
C ASP A 82 -4.03 -11.20 14.25
N ALA A 83 -5.15 -11.14 14.98
CA ALA A 83 -6.47 -11.45 14.38
C ALA A 83 -6.83 -10.48 13.26
N GLY A 84 -6.46 -9.22 13.39
CA GLY A 84 -6.63 -8.21 12.34
C GLY A 84 -5.82 -8.52 11.10
N VAL A 85 -4.59 -8.97 11.27
CA VAL A 85 -3.74 -9.41 10.14
C VAL A 85 -4.38 -10.59 9.42
N ASP A 86 -4.81 -11.61 10.18
CA ASP A 86 -5.45 -12.82 9.62
C ASP A 86 -6.70 -12.46 8.82
N ALA A 87 -7.58 -11.65 9.42
CA ALA A 87 -8.86 -11.29 8.81
C ALA A 87 -8.67 -10.49 7.52
N ARG A 88 -7.78 -9.50 7.55
CA ARG A 88 -7.56 -8.65 6.38
C ARG A 88 -6.89 -9.40 5.25
N TYR A 89 -5.92 -10.25 5.55
CA TYR A 89 -5.29 -11.11 4.54
C TYR A 89 -6.35 -11.99 3.87
N ALA A 90 -7.22 -12.62 4.65
CA ALA A 90 -8.26 -13.49 4.12
C ALA A 90 -9.23 -12.73 3.22
N GLU A 91 -9.64 -11.51 3.60
CA GLU A 91 -10.52 -10.67 2.80
C GLU A 91 -9.88 -10.28 1.47
N LEU A 92 -8.61 -9.87 1.49
CA LEU A 92 -7.89 -9.45 0.28
C LEU A 92 -7.72 -10.62 -0.69
N VAL A 93 -7.32 -11.79 -0.20
CA VAL A 93 -7.15 -12.97 -1.04
C VAL A 93 -8.49 -13.44 -1.61
N ALA A 94 -9.56 -13.41 -0.80
CA ALA A 94 -10.90 -13.75 -1.25
C ALA A 94 -11.41 -12.81 -2.34
N ALA A 95 -10.96 -11.56 -2.32
CA ALA A 95 -11.31 -10.57 -3.35
C ALA A 95 -10.48 -10.72 -4.63
N GLY A 96 -9.53 -11.65 -4.68
CA GLY A 96 -8.74 -11.96 -5.88
C GLY A 96 -7.33 -11.37 -5.90
N TYR A 97 -6.89 -10.71 -4.83
CA TYR A 97 -5.52 -10.18 -4.77
C TYR A 97 -4.52 -11.28 -4.44
N HIS A 98 -3.30 -11.13 -4.94
CA HIS A 98 -2.27 -12.15 -4.78
C HIS A 98 -1.72 -12.17 -3.36
N GLY A 99 -1.91 -13.28 -2.64
CA GLY A 99 -1.28 -13.51 -1.34
C GLY A 99 0.15 -13.96 -1.54
N ARG A 100 1.10 -13.14 -1.11
CA ARG A 100 2.51 -13.41 -1.28
C ARG A 100 3.08 -14.21 -0.10
N MET A 101 2.61 -13.92 1.10
CA MET A 101 2.98 -14.64 2.32
C MET A 101 1.77 -14.69 3.24
N ALA A 102 1.29 -15.90 3.55
CA ALA A 102 0.18 -16.08 4.50
C ALA A 102 0.60 -15.62 5.91
N PRO A 103 -0.36 -15.24 6.77
CA PRO A 103 -0.03 -14.78 8.12
C PRO A 103 0.81 -15.80 8.88
N ALA A 104 1.91 -15.32 9.46
CA ALA A 104 2.84 -16.14 10.23
C ALA A 104 3.65 -15.31 11.20
N GLN A 105 4.08 -15.95 12.28
CA GLN A 105 5.08 -15.35 13.16
C GLN A 105 6.43 -15.41 12.46
N THR A 106 7.07 -14.24 12.28
CA THR A 106 8.40 -14.15 11.70
C THR A 106 9.44 -13.99 12.80
N GLN A 107 10.70 -13.74 12.45
CA GLN A 107 11.71 -13.36 13.43
C GLN A 107 11.50 -11.94 13.96
N GLY A 108 10.67 -11.16 13.28
CA GLY A 108 10.20 -9.84 13.70
C GLY A 108 8.72 -9.91 14.04
N PRO A 109 7.86 -9.16 13.31
CA PRO A 109 6.43 -9.11 13.63
C PRO A 109 5.69 -10.35 13.18
N TYR A 110 4.48 -10.53 13.72
CA TYR A 110 3.46 -11.37 13.09
C TYR A 110 2.97 -10.65 11.85
N ALA A 111 3.07 -11.26 10.69
CA ALA A 111 2.90 -10.56 9.43
C ALA A 111 2.34 -11.41 8.30
N ALA A 112 1.81 -10.73 7.30
CA ALA A 112 1.42 -11.30 6.02
C ALA A 112 1.84 -10.35 4.91
N MET A 113 1.92 -10.82 3.68
CA MET A 113 2.21 -9.98 2.52
C MET A 113 1.19 -10.23 1.42
N VAL A 114 0.76 -9.15 0.78
CA VAL A 114 -0.19 -9.15 -0.34
C VAL A 114 0.32 -8.19 -1.40
N ASP A 115 0.12 -8.51 -2.66
CA ASP A 115 0.43 -7.58 -3.75
C ASP A 115 -0.78 -6.69 -4.05
N ASP A 116 -0.54 -5.39 -4.24
CA ASP A 116 -1.56 -4.52 -4.79
C ASP A 116 -1.71 -4.75 -6.30
N PRO A 117 -2.69 -4.12 -6.98
CA PRO A 117 -2.91 -4.35 -8.42
C PRO A 117 -1.72 -4.02 -9.31
N ASP A 118 -0.81 -3.16 -8.88
CA ASP A 118 0.35 -2.73 -9.65
C ASP A 118 1.64 -3.46 -9.25
N GLY A 119 1.56 -4.42 -8.32
CA GLY A 119 2.71 -5.21 -7.89
C GLY A 119 3.48 -4.61 -6.73
N HIS A 120 2.96 -3.56 -6.08
CA HIS A 120 3.54 -3.08 -4.82
C HIS A 120 3.29 -4.11 -3.72
N VAL A 121 4.32 -4.41 -2.94
CA VAL A 121 4.20 -5.40 -1.86
C VAL A 121 3.76 -4.71 -0.58
N ILE A 122 2.63 -5.16 -0.06
CA ILE A 122 1.99 -4.62 1.14
C ILE A 122 2.21 -5.60 2.29
N LEU A 123 2.86 -5.12 3.35
CA LEU A 123 3.14 -5.87 4.56
C LEU A 123 2.06 -5.53 5.59
N LEU A 124 1.33 -6.55 6.05
CA LEU A 124 0.31 -6.40 7.08
C LEU A 124 0.89 -6.86 8.40
N THR A 125 0.84 -6.02 9.44
CA THR A 125 1.45 -6.36 10.73
C THR A 125 0.58 -5.97 11.92
N SER A 126 0.90 -6.58 13.05
CA SER A 126 0.41 -6.18 14.36
C SER A 126 1.49 -5.44 15.17
N ASP A 127 2.62 -5.09 14.54
CA ASP A 127 3.76 -4.44 15.21
C ASP A 127 3.56 -2.93 15.27
N GLU A 128 3.59 -2.37 16.46
CA GLU A 128 3.41 -0.94 16.71
C GLU A 128 4.69 -0.12 16.55
N ALA A 129 5.83 -0.75 16.32
CA ALA A 129 7.13 -0.08 16.35
C ALA A 129 7.22 1.13 15.42
N GLY A 130 6.58 1.06 14.25
CA GLY A 130 6.58 2.15 13.28
C GLY A 130 5.64 3.31 13.60
N LEU A 131 4.81 3.18 14.63
CA LEU A 131 3.82 4.21 14.95
C LEU A 131 4.36 5.29 15.91
N GLY A 132 5.55 5.12 16.38
CA GLY A 132 6.25 6.11 17.19
C GLY A 132 5.66 6.40 18.51
#